data_9b3cfb6d70a93ee8ecb1f38c4ac64bc8
#
_entry.id   9b3cfb6d70a93ee8ecb1f38c4ac64bc8
#
_cell.length_a   1.000
_cell.length_b   1.000
_cell.length_c   1.000
_cell.angle_alpha   90.00
_cell.angle_beta   90.00
_cell.angle_gamma   90.00
#
_symmetry.space_group_name_H-M   'P 1'
#
loop_
_entity.id
_entity.type
_entity.pdbx_description
1 polymer ?
#
loop_
_entity_poly.entity_id
_entity_poly.type
_entity_poly.pdbx_seq_one_letter_code
_entity_poly.pdbx_strand_id
1 'polypeptide(L)'
;MEVILRKTNLNDLYVSASGRLDLDNAVEYGTKIKDFIEDSDDVITNVTLDFAEITFISSFGLKVILELYKQLKEQQGTIKLKNVSEQAMSSFKMVGFDKFLLFE
;
A
#
# COMPACT_ATOMS: atom_id res chain seq x y z
N MET A 1 -6.00 8.49 -10.88
CA MET A 1 -5.67 8.71 -9.45
C MET A 1 -4.25 9.24 -9.33
N GLU A 2 -4.05 10.25 -8.53
CA GLU A 2 -2.70 10.72 -8.26
C GLU A 2 -2.09 9.92 -7.10
N VAL A 3 -0.91 9.38 -7.32
CA VAL A 3 -0.18 8.63 -6.28
C VAL A 3 1.11 9.38 -6.02
N ILE A 4 1.32 9.78 -4.78
CA ILE A 4 2.50 10.53 -4.38
C ILE A 4 3.44 9.58 -3.65
N LEU A 5 4.65 9.45 -4.20
CA LEU A 5 5.67 8.53 -3.71
C LEU A 5 6.85 9.34 -3.22
N ARG A 6 7.23 9.18 -1.95
CA ARG A 6 8.30 9.97 -1.35
C ARG A 6 9.21 9.07 -0.51
N LYS A 7 10.51 9.08 -0.82
CA LYS A 7 11.49 8.43 0.05
C LYS A 7 11.71 9.32 1.27
N THR A 8 11.49 8.78 2.44
CA THR A 8 11.70 9.49 3.70
C THR A 8 13.11 9.26 4.24
N ASN A 9 13.72 8.14 3.84
CA ASN A 9 15.15 7.90 4.01
C ASN A 9 15.57 6.80 3.02
N LEU A 10 16.79 6.29 3.15
CA LEU A 10 17.41 5.41 2.16
C LEU A 10 16.56 4.20 1.79
N ASN A 11 15.91 3.58 2.78
CA ASN A 11 15.18 2.32 2.60
C ASN A 11 13.68 2.44 2.85
N ASP A 12 13.18 3.65 3.07
CA ASP A 12 11.79 3.89 3.45
C ASP A 12 11.05 4.68 2.39
N LEU A 13 9.88 4.20 2.03
CA LEU A 13 8.98 4.83 1.09
C LEU A 13 7.66 5.18 1.77
N TYR A 14 7.22 6.42 1.58
CA TYR A 14 5.93 6.90 2.06
C TYR A 14 5.03 7.16 0.86
N VAL A 15 3.84 6.56 0.86
CA VAL A 15 2.90 6.63 -0.26
C VAL A 15 1.60 7.25 0.21
N SER A 16 1.13 8.27 -0.48
CA SER A 16 -0.20 8.82 -0.28
C SER A 16 -0.94 8.89 -1.61
N ALA A 17 -2.27 8.81 -1.52
CA ALA A 17 -3.13 8.91 -2.68
C ALA A 17 -4.52 9.29 -2.21
N SER A 18 -5.35 9.82 -3.11
CA SER A 18 -6.72 10.19 -2.78
C SER A 18 -7.69 9.55 -3.74
N GLY A 19 -8.84 9.16 -3.22
CA GLY A 19 -9.94 8.60 -4.01
C GLY A 19 -10.26 7.17 -3.62
N ARG A 20 -10.85 6.45 -4.57
CA ARG A 20 -11.34 5.09 -4.36
C ARG A 20 -10.35 4.09 -4.95
N LEU A 21 -9.99 3.08 -4.17
CA LEU A 21 -9.18 1.97 -4.71
C LEU A 21 -10.12 0.90 -5.29
N ASP A 22 -10.78 1.26 -6.39
CA ASP A 22 -11.57 0.35 -7.21
C ASP A 22 -10.69 -0.24 -8.32
N LEU A 23 -11.29 -0.88 -9.34
CA LEU A 23 -10.52 -1.66 -10.31
C LEU A 23 -9.39 -0.86 -10.95
N ASP A 24 -9.72 0.23 -11.66
CA ASP A 24 -8.71 0.96 -12.43
C ASP A 24 -7.71 1.68 -11.54
N ASN A 25 -8.20 2.30 -10.48
CA ASN A 25 -7.35 3.04 -9.56
C ASN A 25 -6.42 2.10 -8.77
N ALA A 26 -6.92 0.93 -8.40
CA ALA A 26 -6.09 -0.05 -7.69
C ALA A 26 -4.93 -0.52 -8.56
N VAL A 27 -5.18 -0.77 -9.84
CA VAL A 27 -4.11 -1.18 -10.77
C VAL A 27 -3.06 -0.08 -10.88
N GLU A 28 -3.49 1.16 -11.08
CA GLU A 28 -2.58 2.29 -11.18
C GLU A 28 -1.76 2.47 -9.90
N TYR A 29 -2.43 2.42 -8.75
CA TYR A 29 -1.81 2.55 -7.44
C TYR A 29 -0.73 1.49 -7.25
N GLY A 30 -1.07 0.24 -7.50
CA GLY A 30 -0.14 -0.88 -7.33
C GLY A 30 1.03 -0.81 -8.29
N THR A 31 0.79 -0.49 -9.56
CA THR A 31 1.84 -0.42 -10.56
C THR A 31 2.85 0.68 -10.24
N LYS A 32 2.38 1.85 -9.83
CA LYS A 32 3.28 2.95 -9.51
C LYS A 32 4.18 2.62 -8.30
N ILE A 33 3.62 1.99 -7.29
CA ILE A 33 4.39 1.60 -6.11
C ILE A 33 5.39 0.51 -6.47
N LYS A 34 4.93 -0.53 -7.17
CA LYS A 34 5.77 -1.64 -7.58
C LYS A 34 6.95 -1.17 -8.41
N ASP A 35 6.68 -0.33 -9.42
CA ASP A 35 7.73 0.19 -10.29
C ASP A 35 8.73 1.04 -9.52
N PHE A 36 8.27 1.86 -8.59
CA PHE A 36 9.16 2.67 -7.77
C PHE A 36 10.11 1.77 -6.95
N ILE A 37 9.57 0.72 -6.35
CA ILE A 37 10.38 -0.21 -5.55
C ILE A 37 11.41 -0.92 -6.44
N GLU A 38 10.99 -1.39 -7.61
CA GLU A 38 11.88 -2.10 -8.53
C GLU A 38 12.95 -1.20 -9.13
N ASP A 39 12.62 0.06 -9.42
CA ASP A 39 13.53 1.00 -10.07
C ASP A 39 14.44 1.75 -9.10
N SER A 40 14.20 1.63 -7.80
CA SER A 40 15.00 2.32 -6.80
C SER A 40 16.42 1.73 -6.75
N ASP A 41 17.43 2.62 -6.71
CA ASP A 41 18.82 2.19 -6.54
C ASP A 41 19.05 1.54 -5.18
N ASP A 42 18.34 2.03 -4.16
CA ASP A 42 18.41 1.49 -2.82
C ASP A 42 17.27 0.51 -2.59
N VAL A 43 17.53 -0.54 -1.83
CA VAL A 43 16.49 -1.53 -1.52
C VAL A 43 15.46 -0.91 -0.59
N ILE A 44 14.20 -0.86 -1.03
CA ILE A 44 13.10 -0.37 -0.20
C ILE A 44 12.63 -1.52 0.68
N THR A 45 12.74 -1.35 1.99
CA THR A 45 12.36 -2.37 2.95
C THR A 45 11.16 -1.97 3.82
N ASN A 46 10.88 -0.67 3.94
CA ASN A 46 9.74 -0.21 4.73
C ASN A 46 8.86 0.69 3.88
N VAL A 47 7.62 0.27 3.67
CA VAL A 47 6.64 1.06 2.93
C VAL A 47 5.51 1.44 3.87
N THR A 48 5.21 2.73 3.93
CA THR A 48 4.05 3.24 4.65
C THR A 48 3.02 3.68 3.62
N LEU A 49 1.82 3.11 3.70
CA LEU A 49 0.69 3.49 2.88
C LEU A 49 -0.23 4.36 3.71
N ASP A 50 -0.29 5.64 3.37
CA ASP A 50 -1.16 6.59 4.05
C ASP A 50 -2.52 6.60 3.36
N PHE A 51 -3.55 6.17 4.09
CA PHE A 51 -4.92 6.06 3.61
C PHE A 51 -5.81 7.24 4.01
N ALA A 52 -5.22 8.33 4.50
CA ALA A 52 -6.02 9.45 5.00
C ALA A 52 -7.06 9.94 3.99
N GLU A 53 -6.74 9.93 2.70
CA GLU A 53 -7.64 10.39 1.66
C GLU A 53 -8.17 9.28 0.76
N ILE A 54 -7.98 8.04 1.14
CA ILE A 54 -8.60 6.89 0.49
C ILE A 54 -10.01 6.75 1.06
N THR A 55 -11.02 6.86 0.20
CA THR A 55 -12.42 6.86 0.63
C THR A 55 -13.07 5.49 0.57
N PHE A 56 -12.47 4.54 -0.16
CA PHE A 56 -13.04 3.22 -0.33
C PHE A 56 -11.97 2.26 -0.85
N ILE A 57 -12.01 0.99 -0.40
CA ILE A 57 -11.18 -0.06 -0.96
C ILE A 57 -12.07 -1.22 -1.40
N SER A 58 -11.88 -1.67 -2.65
CA SER A 58 -12.59 -2.81 -3.23
C SER A 58 -11.75 -4.07 -3.10
N SER A 59 -12.30 -5.20 -3.55
CA SER A 59 -11.56 -6.45 -3.60
C SER A 59 -10.32 -6.35 -4.49
N PHE A 60 -10.36 -5.54 -5.54
CA PHE A 60 -9.19 -5.29 -6.39
C PHE A 60 -8.11 -4.54 -5.62
N GLY A 61 -8.51 -3.58 -4.79
CA GLY A 61 -7.57 -2.87 -3.92
C GLY A 61 -6.93 -3.80 -2.91
N LEU A 62 -7.72 -4.67 -2.30
CA LEU A 62 -7.19 -5.66 -1.36
C LEU A 62 -6.16 -6.57 -2.04
N LYS A 63 -6.45 -7.01 -3.27
CA LYS A 63 -5.51 -7.86 -4.02
C LYS A 63 -4.21 -7.14 -4.29
N VAL A 64 -4.27 -5.86 -4.67
CA VAL A 64 -3.08 -5.06 -4.93
C VAL A 64 -2.23 -4.93 -3.66
N ILE A 65 -2.86 -4.67 -2.51
CA ILE A 65 -2.14 -4.58 -1.23
C ILE A 65 -1.45 -5.91 -0.92
N LEU A 66 -2.13 -7.03 -1.15
CA LEU A 66 -1.53 -8.34 -0.93
C LEU A 66 -0.32 -8.56 -1.83
N GLU A 67 -0.39 -8.17 -3.08
CA GLU A 67 0.74 -8.32 -4.01
C GLU A 67 1.93 -7.47 -3.59
N LEU A 68 1.68 -6.25 -3.13
CA LEU A 68 2.75 -5.38 -2.60
C LEU A 68 3.38 -6.00 -1.34
N TYR A 69 2.55 -6.57 -0.47
CA TYR A 69 3.03 -7.26 0.72
C TYR A 69 3.99 -8.40 0.34
N LYS A 70 3.60 -9.22 -0.64
CA LYS A 70 4.44 -10.33 -1.10
C LYS A 70 5.75 -9.84 -1.69
N GLN A 71 5.71 -8.77 -2.48
CA GLN A 71 6.91 -8.19 -3.07
C GLN A 71 7.90 -7.74 -1.98
N LEU A 72 7.39 -7.07 -0.96
CA LEU A 72 8.26 -6.60 0.12
C LEU A 72 8.78 -7.74 0.98
N LYS A 73 7.99 -8.79 1.18
CA LYS A 73 8.46 -9.96 1.93
C LYS A 73 9.67 -10.61 1.24
N GLU A 74 9.73 -10.60 -0.08
CA GLU A 74 10.89 -11.11 -0.81
C GLU A 74 12.16 -10.30 -0.50
N GLN A 75 12.00 -9.04 -0.12
CA GLN A 75 13.09 -8.16 0.26
C GLN A 75 13.25 -8.05 1.78
N GLN A 76 12.56 -8.92 2.53
CA GLN A 76 12.54 -8.90 3.99
C GLN A 76 12.03 -7.58 4.53
N GLY A 77 11.07 -6.99 3.82
CA GLY A 77 10.50 -5.69 4.15
C GLY A 77 9.14 -5.79 4.83
N THR A 78 8.62 -4.63 5.18
CA THR A 78 7.33 -4.50 5.84
C THR A 78 6.46 -3.45 5.18
N ILE A 79 5.14 -3.63 5.29
CA ILE A 79 4.15 -2.61 4.91
C ILE A 79 3.40 -2.19 6.16
N LYS A 80 3.28 -0.88 6.34
CA LYS A 80 2.49 -0.29 7.40
C LYS A 80 1.42 0.60 6.78
N LEU A 81 0.19 0.52 7.29
CA LEU A 81 -0.92 1.35 6.84
C LEU A 81 -1.28 2.35 7.93
N LYS A 82 -1.49 3.60 7.53
CA LYS A 82 -1.85 4.70 8.43
C LYS A 82 -3.18 5.30 8.02
N ASN A 83 -3.93 5.79 9.00
CA ASN A 83 -5.16 6.54 8.77
C ASN A 83 -6.20 5.75 7.99
N VAL A 84 -6.32 4.47 8.29
CA VAL A 84 -7.25 3.57 7.60
C VAL A 84 -8.67 3.84 8.09
N SER A 85 -9.61 4.07 7.16
CA SER A 85 -11.01 4.31 7.51
C SER A 85 -11.68 3.07 8.07
N GLU A 86 -12.84 3.24 8.70
CA GLU A 86 -13.60 2.10 9.21
C GLU A 86 -14.00 1.13 8.10
N GLN A 87 -14.38 1.65 6.94
CA GLN A 87 -14.75 0.81 5.81
C GLN A 87 -13.56 -0.03 5.35
N ALA A 88 -12.41 0.60 5.16
CA ALA A 88 -11.21 -0.10 4.71
C ALA A 88 -10.75 -1.10 5.77
N MET A 89 -10.74 -0.72 7.04
CA MET A 89 -10.36 -1.64 8.11
C MET A 89 -11.27 -2.85 8.17
N SER A 90 -12.58 -2.63 8.01
CA SER A 90 -13.55 -3.72 7.96
C SER A 90 -13.25 -4.69 6.83
N SER A 91 -12.89 -4.14 5.66
CA SER A 91 -12.53 -4.96 4.50
C SER A 91 -11.27 -5.77 4.75
N PHE A 92 -10.23 -5.15 5.33
CA PHE A 92 -9.01 -5.87 5.68
C PHE A 92 -9.27 -7.00 6.67
N LYS A 93 -10.07 -6.74 7.69
CA LYS A 93 -10.41 -7.76 8.69
C LYS A 93 -11.22 -8.91 8.09
N MET A 94 -12.14 -8.60 7.19
CA MET A 94 -12.98 -9.61 6.55
C MET A 94 -12.16 -10.66 5.81
N VAL A 95 -11.05 -10.26 5.20
CA VAL A 95 -10.17 -11.19 4.48
C VAL A 95 -8.97 -11.64 5.31
N GLY A 96 -8.89 -11.23 6.57
CA GLY A 96 -7.84 -11.67 7.48
C GLY A 96 -6.51 -10.95 7.35
N PHE A 97 -6.45 -9.84 6.63
CA PHE A 97 -5.21 -9.10 6.41
C PHE A 97 -4.73 -8.38 7.67
N ASP A 98 -5.61 -8.15 8.63
CA ASP A 98 -5.24 -7.57 9.92
C ASP A 98 -4.28 -8.46 10.72
N LYS A 99 -4.15 -9.73 10.31
CA LYS A 99 -3.28 -10.69 11.01
C LYS A 99 -1.83 -10.59 10.57
N PHE A 100 -1.53 -9.97 9.44
CA PHE A 100 -0.15 -9.90 8.96
C PHE A 100 0.27 -8.50 8.48
N LEU A 101 -0.66 -7.60 8.18
CA LEU A 101 -0.33 -6.22 7.87
C LEU A 101 -0.20 -5.42 9.17
N LEU A 102 0.67 -4.42 9.16
CA LEU A 102 0.86 -3.53 10.30
C LEU A 102 -0.04 -2.31 10.11
N PHE A 103 -0.79 -1.98 11.16
CA PHE A 103 -1.68 -0.81 11.15
C PHE A 103 -1.25 0.16 12.24
N GLU A 104 -1.29 1.44 11.91
CA GLU A 104 -0.90 2.50 12.83
C GLU A 104 -2.04 3.48 13.09
#